data_b0dfc93caac3c2343bb697b6b3957791
#
_entry.id   b0dfc93caac3c2343bb697b6b3957791
#
_cell.length_a   1.000
_cell.length_b   1.000
_cell.length_c   1.000
_cell.angle_alpha   90.00
_cell.angle_beta   90.00
_cell.angle_gamma   90.00
#
_symmetry.space_group_name_H-M   'P 1'
#
loop_
_entity.id
_entity.type
_entity.pdbx_description
1 polymer ?
#
loop_
_entity_poly.entity_id
_entity_poly.type
_entity_poly.pdbx_seq_one_letter_code
_entity_poly.pdbx_strand_id
1 'polypeptide(L)'
;PRYEINIKIFDTQKNTLGIPETLKLGSFTDISDNDQTVFIYNSGQNRTNNNPLYFRVKIFDLINDAKFWITTPKNNIVKHFGKTHKIKKNDNLFIEEGKILIYPNDKTWLPVLKSFDYDNRLVKNDYLNGTAISLKKISKKKKYLIQSSKYSIDYNKEFLKFYHRLPSSLFSQKLINWSNVLRNTSSSDIDYLNKIMKHFANGEYYYTLSPTVDKTNDYEKFFFETKRGYCEYYAGMFAILARLQNIPTRIVAGYLGGEYNDRGNFYTFKQSDAHSWVEVYTDDKKWVRYDPTLVIPNKNILSFNNSSLQSIQSTQMDNDQEINKLSMLKLYYDYFDYTWTNKFLDYDTKSRDNFLKTKIKNFELQKEVYIIIISFLLLLLLYKFSMLILQKKLFFNLFFNKIKSQYNIINKPITHQELSKILSKKETNSLREIFEVYEKSAFTKKYTLKFSEFFYINYRIIKYYYFNRLN
;
A
#
# COMPACT_ATOMS: atom_id res chain seq x y z
N PRO A 1 -6.85 17.24 -30.88
CA PRO A 1 -7.00 15.85 -30.57
C PRO A 1 -6.09 15.53 -29.37
N ARG A 2 -6.72 15.23 -28.24
CA ARG A 2 -6.02 14.81 -27.04
C ARG A 2 -5.75 13.33 -27.19
N TYR A 3 -4.51 12.95 -27.40
CA TYR A 3 -4.08 11.57 -27.18
C TYR A 3 -3.91 11.35 -25.69
N GLU A 4 -4.92 10.80 -25.03
CA GLU A 4 -4.76 10.17 -23.71
C GLU A 4 -4.06 8.83 -23.96
N ILE A 5 -2.77 8.78 -23.68
CA ILE A 5 -2.06 7.51 -23.61
C ILE A 5 -2.52 6.83 -22.32
N ASN A 6 -3.58 6.04 -22.40
CA ASN A 6 -4.03 5.18 -21.34
C ASN A 6 -3.12 3.94 -21.30
N ILE A 7 -1.97 4.07 -20.64
CA ILE A 7 -1.17 2.89 -20.29
C ILE A 7 -1.88 2.22 -19.11
N LYS A 8 -2.85 1.36 -19.40
CA LYS A 8 -3.42 0.42 -18.44
C LYS A 8 -2.41 -0.68 -18.15
N ILE A 9 -1.41 -0.39 -17.33
CA ILE A 9 -0.44 -1.41 -16.88
C ILE A 9 -0.86 -2.02 -15.54
N PHE A 10 -1.76 -1.37 -14.78
CA PHE A 10 -2.29 -1.89 -13.53
C PHE A 10 -3.80 -1.68 -13.45
N ASP A 11 -4.48 -2.75 -13.09
CA ASP A 11 -5.91 -2.78 -12.85
C ASP A 11 -6.27 -1.73 -11.81
N THR A 12 -7.04 -0.73 -12.18
CA THR A 12 -7.57 0.26 -11.26
C THR A 12 -8.74 -0.36 -10.50
N GLN A 13 -8.46 -1.32 -9.62
CA GLN A 13 -9.43 -1.65 -8.58
C GLN A 13 -9.75 -0.36 -7.83
N LYS A 14 -11.03 -0.06 -7.66
CA LYS A 14 -11.49 1.10 -6.89
C LYS A 14 -10.87 1.02 -5.50
N ASN A 15 -9.88 1.87 -5.26
CA ASN A 15 -9.26 1.98 -3.95
C ASN A 15 -10.30 2.54 -2.98
N THR A 16 -10.97 1.68 -2.23
CA THR A 16 -11.78 2.10 -1.10
C THR A 16 -10.87 2.26 0.09
N LEU A 17 -10.91 3.41 0.77
CA LEU A 17 -10.26 3.57 2.08
C LEU A 17 -10.74 2.47 3.01
N GLY A 18 -9.81 1.68 3.56
CA GLY A 18 -10.11 0.56 4.42
C GLY A 18 -10.74 0.89 5.77
N ILE A 19 -10.95 2.18 6.08
CA ILE A 19 -11.61 2.60 7.32
C ILE A 19 -13.13 2.46 7.16
N PRO A 20 -13.80 1.65 8.00
CA PRO A 20 -15.23 1.39 7.90
C PRO A 20 -16.08 2.61 8.28
N GLU A 21 -17.33 2.66 7.78
CA GLU A 21 -18.29 3.69 8.18
C GLU A 21 -18.77 3.50 9.62
N THR A 22 -18.94 2.25 10.03
CA THR A 22 -19.26 1.83 11.39
C THR A 22 -18.26 0.79 11.83
N LEU A 23 -17.82 0.85 13.08
CA LEU A 23 -16.88 -0.12 13.64
C LEU A 23 -17.64 -1.23 14.35
N LYS A 24 -17.53 -2.44 13.84
CA LYS A 24 -18.04 -3.68 14.43
C LYS A 24 -16.93 -4.71 14.48
N LEU A 25 -17.11 -5.78 15.23
CA LEU A 25 -16.14 -6.88 15.26
C LEU A 25 -15.98 -7.48 13.87
N GLY A 26 -14.73 -7.64 13.40
CA GLY A 26 -14.40 -8.09 12.05
C GLY A 26 -14.34 -6.99 10.97
N SER A 27 -14.53 -5.71 11.33
CA SER A 27 -14.53 -4.60 10.36
C SER A 27 -13.20 -4.42 9.62
N PHE A 28 -12.09 -4.78 10.22
CA PHE A 28 -10.77 -4.65 9.63
C PHE A 28 -10.25 -5.95 9.00
N THR A 29 -10.93 -7.07 9.20
CA THR A 29 -10.49 -8.38 8.68
C THR A 29 -10.39 -8.39 7.15
N ASP A 30 -11.38 -7.82 6.45
CA ASP A 30 -11.43 -7.82 4.98
C ASP A 30 -10.36 -6.93 4.33
N ILE A 31 -9.75 -6.04 5.09
CA ILE A 31 -8.75 -5.08 4.58
C ILE A 31 -7.34 -5.40 5.04
N SER A 32 -7.18 -6.31 5.98
CA SER A 32 -5.88 -6.69 6.55
C SER A 32 -4.92 -7.29 5.52
N ASP A 33 -5.43 -7.95 4.48
CA ASP A 33 -4.64 -8.59 3.42
C ASP A 33 -4.40 -7.67 2.20
N ASN A 34 -4.85 -6.42 2.26
CA ASN A 34 -4.78 -5.51 1.13
C ASN A 34 -3.52 -4.65 1.18
N ASP A 35 -2.56 -4.94 0.30
CA ASP A 35 -1.27 -4.23 0.18
C ASP A 35 -1.31 -2.95 -0.67
N GLN A 36 -2.50 -2.49 -1.08
CA GLN A 36 -2.61 -1.27 -1.86
C GLN A 36 -2.17 -0.04 -1.06
N THR A 37 -1.35 0.80 -1.67
CA THR A 37 -0.91 2.07 -1.09
C THR A 37 -2.08 3.04 -0.96
N VAL A 38 -2.29 3.55 0.25
CA VAL A 38 -3.32 4.56 0.57
C VAL A 38 -2.75 5.97 0.49
N PHE A 39 -1.60 6.17 1.10
CA PHE A 39 -0.89 7.45 1.07
C PHE A 39 0.59 7.27 1.35
N ILE A 40 1.36 8.29 0.95
CA ILE A 40 2.77 8.42 1.29
C ILE A 40 2.93 9.68 2.15
N TYR A 41 3.70 9.57 3.22
CA TYR A 41 4.04 10.67 4.11
C TYR A 41 5.53 10.97 4.08
N ASN A 42 5.87 12.23 3.83
CA ASN A 42 7.24 12.74 3.93
C ASN A 42 7.26 13.87 4.96
N SER A 43 8.04 13.71 6.03
CA SER A 43 8.19 14.70 7.11
C SER A 43 9.08 15.90 6.74
N GLY A 44 9.76 15.85 5.59
CA GLY A 44 10.75 16.87 5.21
C GLY A 44 12.06 16.81 5.99
N GLN A 45 12.11 16.08 7.08
CA GLN A 45 13.30 15.91 7.93
C GLN A 45 13.61 14.43 8.12
N ASN A 46 14.89 14.10 8.26
CA ASN A 46 15.29 12.74 8.63
C ASN A 46 14.79 12.45 10.03
N ARG A 47 13.80 11.57 10.13
CA ARG A 47 13.24 11.18 11.40
C ARG A 47 14.14 10.17 12.08
N THR A 48 14.86 10.63 13.11
CA THR A 48 15.68 9.76 14.00
C THR A 48 14.84 9.07 15.08
N ASN A 49 13.53 9.33 15.12
CA ASN A 49 12.66 8.88 16.21
C ASN A 49 11.91 7.61 15.79
N ASN A 50 12.23 6.49 16.42
CA ASN A 50 11.64 5.17 16.18
C ASN A 50 10.17 5.03 16.67
N ASN A 51 9.55 6.12 17.10
CA ASN A 51 8.15 6.08 17.54
C ASN A 51 7.20 5.84 16.37
N PRO A 52 6.28 4.88 16.50
CA PRO A 52 5.33 4.56 15.45
C PRO A 52 4.42 5.76 15.11
N LEU A 53 4.16 5.93 13.81
CA LEU A 53 3.29 6.96 13.28
C LEU A 53 1.82 6.53 13.37
N TYR A 54 1.01 7.30 14.07
CA TYR A 54 -0.43 7.11 14.17
C TYR A 54 -1.15 8.18 13.36
N PHE A 55 -1.57 7.83 12.16
CA PHE A 55 -2.40 8.71 11.33
C PHE A 55 -3.87 8.43 11.59
N ARG A 56 -4.57 9.38 12.19
CA ARG A 56 -6.00 9.30 12.44
C ARG A 56 -6.80 9.71 11.20
N VAL A 57 -7.93 9.07 11.00
CA VAL A 57 -8.84 9.34 9.89
C VAL A 57 -10.24 9.60 10.39
N LYS A 58 -10.73 8.78 11.32
CA LYS A 58 -12.12 8.81 11.79
C LYS A 58 -12.21 8.58 13.29
N ILE A 59 -13.23 9.15 13.91
CA ILE A 59 -13.57 8.95 15.32
C ILE A 59 -14.90 8.24 15.41
N PHE A 60 -14.97 7.27 16.31
CA PHE A 60 -16.20 6.63 16.73
C PHE A 60 -16.46 7.01 18.20
N ASP A 61 -17.55 7.67 18.44
CA ASP A 61 -17.86 8.32 19.72
C ASP A 61 -19.14 7.83 20.38
N LEU A 62 -19.92 7.01 19.70
CA LEU A 62 -21.17 6.47 20.21
C LEU A 62 -21.27 4.95 19.90
N ILE A 63 -21.74 4.17 20.85
CA ILE A 63 -22.13 2.79 20.64
C ILE A 63 -23.67 2.72 20.54
N ASN A 64 -24.18 2.03 19.51
CA ASN A 64 -25.60 1.84 19.29
C ASN A 64 -26.12 0.52 19.92
N ASP A 65 -27.43 0.28 19.84
CA ASP A 65 -28.07 -0.91 20.42
C ASP A 65 -27.56 -2.23 19.80
N ALA A 66 -27.05 -2.22 18.58
CA ALA A 66 -26.41 -3.36 17.95
C ALA A 66 -24.95 -3.56 18.38
N LYS A 67 -24.49 -2.81 19.36
CA LYS A 67 -23.09 -2.75 19.83
C LYS A 67 -22.10 -2.32 18.75
N PHE A 68 -22.54 -1.55 17.74
CA PHE A 68 -21.66 -0.95 16.73
C PHE A 68 -21.22 0.43 17.19
N TRP A 69 -19.93 0.71 17.01
CA TRP A 69 -19.41 2.06 17.22
C TRP A 69 -19.63 2.91 15.98
N ILE A 70 -20.23 4.08 16.16
CA ILE A 70 -20.60 5.01 15.12
C ILE A 70 -20.04 6.40 15.41
N THR A 71 -19.93 7.19 14.35
CA THR A 71 -19.58 8.62 14.45
C THR A 71 -20.87 9.44 14.56
N THR A 72 -21.00 10.24 15.59
CA THR A 72 -22.14 11.14 15.73
C THR A 72 -22.04 12.30 14.74
N PRO A 73 -23.09 12.55 13.94
CA PRO A 73 -23.11 13.71 13.05
C PRO A 73 -22.89 15.04 13.81
N LYS A 74 -21.97 15.86 13.33
CA LYS A 74 -21.60 17.12 13.99
C LYS A 74 -22.78 18.04 14.25
N ASN A 75 -23.75 18.09 13.34
CA ASN A 75 -24.96 18.90 13.48
C ASN A 75 -25.79 18.46 14.70
N ASN A 76 -25.83 17.17 15.00
CA ASN A 76 -26.54 16.65 16.16
C ASN A 76 -25.83 17.05 17.46
N ILE A 77 -24.49 17.05 17.47
CA ILE A 77 -23.69 17.49 18.60
C ILE A 77 -23.94 18.98 18.87
N VAL A 78 -23.83 19.82 17.85
CA VAL A 78 -24.03 21.27 17.98
C VAL A 78 -25.47 21.61 18.39
N LYS A 79 -26.45 20.90 17.82
CA LYS A 79 -27.86 21.10 18.17
C LYS A 79 -28.15 20.76 19.64
N HIS A 80 -27.49 19.74 20.19
CA HIS A 80 -27.74 19.29 21.56
C HIS A 80 -26.94 20.03 22.62
N PHE A 81 -25.65 20.33 22.34
CA PHE A 81 -24.73 20.91 23.33
C PHE A 81 -24.36 22.37 23.05
N GLY A 82 -24.78 22.95 21.92
CA GLY A 82 -24.38 24.30 21.53
C GLY A 82 -22.87 24.43 21.35
N LYS A 83 -22.24 25.35 22.06
CA LYS A 83 -20.78 25.56 21.98
C LYS A 83 -20.05 24.50 22.80
N THR A 84 -19.48 23.51 22.13
CA THR A 84 -18.87 22.32 22.72
C THR A 84 -17.45 22.53 23.23
N HIS A 85 -16.73 23.52 22.67
CA HIS A 85 -15.32 23.74 22.99
C HIS A 85 -14.84 25.14 22.61
N LYS A 86 -13.72 25.53 23.22
CA LYS A 86 -12.95 26.73 22.81
C LYS A 86 -11.59 26.25 22.32
N ILE A 87 -11.18 26.73 21.15
CA ILE A 87 -9.85 26.44 20.58
C ILE A 87 -8.94 27.60 20.94
N LYS A 88 -7.81 27.28 21.57
CA LYS A 88 -6.71 28.22 21.78
C LYS A 88 -5.55 27.77 20.88
N LYS A 89 -5.33 28.50 19.79
CA LYS A 89 -4.13 28.28 18.93
C LYS A 89 -2.95 28.99 19.58
N ASN A 90 -1.82 28.34 19.57
CA ASN A 90 -0.56 28.92 19.97
C ASN A 90 0.24 29.17 18.68
N ASP A 91 0.14 30.42 18.16
CA ASP A 91 0.63 30.79 16.83
C ASP A 91 2.18 30.77 16.70
N ASN A 92 2.91 30.57 17.80
CA ASN A 92 4.36 30.76 17.84
C ASN A 92 5.18 29.48 17.73
N LEU A 93 4.58 28.32 17.44
CA LEU A 93 5.31 27.06 17.37
C LEU A 93 4.89 26.25 16.14
N PHE A 94 5.40 26.63 14.98
CA PHE A 94 5.55 25.71 13.84
C PHE A 94 6.72 24.76 14.14
N ILE A 95 6.44 23.48 14.32
CA ILE A 95 7.47 22.52 14.69
C ILE A 95 7.81 21.59 13.53
N GLU A 96 6.89 21.32 12.60
CA GLU A 96 7.14 20.37 11.53
C GLU A 96 6.19 20.61 10.36
N GLU A 97 6.76 20.66 9.16
CA GLU A 97 5.99 20.58 7.92
C GLU A 97 6.15 19.19 7.32
N GLY A 98 5.03 18.55 6.99
CA GLY A 98 5.02 17.28 6.30
C GLY A 98 4.21 17.36 5.01
N LYS A 99 4.48 16.43 4.08
CA LYS A 99 3.75 16.29 2.82
C LYS A 99 3.07 14.94 2.79
N ILE A 100 1.78 14.92 2.49
CA ILE A 100 1.02 13.71 2.21
C ILE A 100 0.67 13.66 0.74
N LEU A 101 1.04 12.58 0.08
CA LEU A 101 0.56 12.19 -1.23
C LEU A 101 -0.51 11.11 -1.02
N ILE A 102 -1.79 11.48 -1.20
CA ILE A 102 -2.90 10.54 -1.05
C ILE A 102 -3.32 9.96 -2.39
N TYR A 103 -3.60 8.66 -2.40
CA TYR A 103 -4.07 7.93 -3.57
C TYR A 103 -5.61 8.02 -3.69
N PRO A 104 -6.19 7.79 -4.89
CA PRO A 104 -7.64 7.83 -5.09
C PRO A 104 -8.34 6.82 -4.18
N ASN A 105 -9.42 7.25 -3.52
CA ASN A 105 -10.15 6.40 -2.58
C ASN A 105 -11.65 6.69 -2.53
N ASP A 106 -12.13 7.60 -3.39
CA ASP A 106 -13.52 8.05 -3.49
C ASP A 106 -14.16 8.55 -2.18
N LYS A 107 -13.34 8.76 -1.14
CA LYS A 107 -13.75 9.32 0.16
C LYS A 107 -13.28 10.77 0.30
N THR A 108 -13.70 11.39 1.37
CA THR A 108 -13.30 12.77 1.72
C THR A 108 -12.33 12.83 2.90
N TRP A 109 -12.10 11.71 3.58
CA TRP A 109 -11.26 11.68 4.78
C TRP A 109 -9.78 11.81 4.44
N LEU A 110 -9.07 12.53 5.28
CA LEU A 110 -7.63 12.74 5.18
C LEU A 110 -6.92 12.19 6.42
N PRO A 111 -5.82 11.45 6.24
CA PRO A 111 -5.01 11.01 7.38
C PRO A 111 -4.31 12.20 8.02
N VAL A 112 -4.39 12.32 9.35
CA VAL A 112 -3.83 13.43 10.15
C VAL A 112 -3.04 12.88 11.33
N LEU A 113 -1.86 13.42 11.59
CA LEU A 113 -1.17 13.23 12.87
C LEU A 113 -1.84 14.10 13.95
N LYS A 114 -1.77 13.67 15.21
CA LYS A 114 -2.26 14.49 16.33
C LYS A 114 -1.53 15.83 16.36
N SER A 115 -2.28 16.92 16.52
CA SER A 115 -1.77 18.28 16.54
C SER A 115 -1.26 18.85 15.21
N PHE A 116 -1.74 18.30 14.08
CA PHE A 116 -1.47 18.84 12.75
C PHE A 116 -2.71 19.45 12.13
N ASP A 117 -2.51 20.51 11.35
CA ASP A 117 -3.49 21.12 10.47
C ASP A 117 -3.10 20.91 9.01
N TYR A 118 -4.08 20.95 8.11
CA TYR A 118 -3.82 21.10 6.69
C TYR A 118 -3.94 22.58 6.31
N ASP A 119 -2.87 23.13 5.77
CA ASP A 119 -2.91 24.45 5.15
C ASP A 119 -3.38 24.34 3.70
N ASN A 120 -4.69 24.17 3.54
CA ASN A 120 -5.27 24.11 2.20
C ASN A 120 -6.74 24.59 2.25
N ARG A 121 -7.11 25.50 1.32
CA ARG A 121 -8.50 25.97 1.16
C ARG A 121 -9.49 24.85 0.79
N LEU A 122 -9.01 23.70 0.32
CA LEU A 122 -9.83 22.55 -0.04
C LEU A 122 -9.98 21.52 1.10
N VAL A 123 -9.46 21.84 2.30
CA VAL A 123 -9.51 20.96 3.46
C VAL A 123 -10.23 21.68 4.60
N LYS A 124 -11.11 20.95 5.27
CA LYS A 124 -11.76 21.39 6.51
C LYS A 124 -11.19 20.62 7.68
N ASN A 125 -10.47 21.31 8.56
CA ASN A 125 -9.99 20.74 9.80
C ASN A 125 -11.15 20.62 10.81
N ASP A 126 -11.31 19.48 11.41
CA ASP A 126 -12.22 19.23 12.51
C ASP A 126 -11.44 19.13 13.83
N TYR A 127 -11.21 20.27 14.44
CA TYR A 127 -10.45 20.35 15.70
C TYR A 127 -11.10 19.56 16.84
N LEU A 128 -12.42 19.48 16.91
CA LEU A 128 -13.13 18.72 17.95
C LEU A 128 -12.71 17.25 17.96
N ASN A 129 -12.64 16.65 16.78
CA ASN A 129 -12.24 15.27 16.59
C ASN A 129 -10.74 15.12 16.28
N GLY A 130 -10.05 16.21 15.98
CA GLY A 130 -8.67 16.20 15.51
C GLY A 130 -8.53 15.44 14.18
N THR A 131 -9.52 15.55 13.29
CA THR A 131 -9.54 14.94 11.95
C THR A 131 -9.62 15.99 10.86
N ALA A 132 -9.42 15.63 9.63
CA ALA A 132 -9.51 16.51 8.48
C ALA A 132 -10.32 15.88 7.35
N ILE A 133 -11.03 16.72 6.62
CA ILE A 133 -11.91 16.29 5.53
C ILE A 133 -11.62 17.14 4.29
N SER A 134 -11.39 16.49 3.17
CA SER A 134 -11.37 17.15 1.85
C SER A 134 -12.78 17.60 1.46
N LEU A 135 -12.92 18.81 0.91
CA LEU A 135 -14.21 19.31 0.42
C LEU A 135 -14.72 18.56 -0.82
N LYS A 136 -13.84 17.82 -1.51
CA LYS A 136 -14.19 17.00 -2.67
C LYS A 136 -13.67 15.58 -2.46
N LYS A 137 -14.36 14.58 -3.01
CA LYS A 137 -13.88 13.20 -3.04
C LYS A 137 -12.51 13.13 -3.70
N ILE A 138 -11.67 12.24 -3.19
CA ILE A 138 -10.31 12.04 -3.67
C ILE A 138 -10.36 11.02 -4.81
N SER A 139 -10.62 11.51 -6.02
CA SER A 139 -10.71 10.70 -7.25
C SER A 139 -9.41 10.60 -8.05
N LYS A 140 -8.37 11.37 -7.65
CA LYS A 140 -7.02 11.40 -8.27
C LYS A 140 -5.97 11.51 -7.19
N LYS A 141 -4.73 11.08 -7.47
CA LYS A 141 -3.59 11.35 -6.57
C LYS A 141 -3.52 12.86 -6.27
N LYS A 142 -3.43 13.21 -4.99
CA LYS A 142 -3.35 14.60 -4.54
C LYS A 142 -2.30 14.76 -3.46
N LYS A 143 -1.65 15.92 -3.48
CA LYS A 143 -0.68 16.31 -2.48
C LYS A 143 -1.29 17.32 -1.53
N TYR A 144 -1.02 17.13 -0.25
CA TYR A 144 -1.42 18.05 0.83
C TYR A 144 -0.20 18.36 1.69
N LEU A 145 -0.10 19.60 2.12
CA LEU A 145 0.84 20.02 3.16
C LEU A 145 0.16 19.86 4.51
N ILE A 146 0.89 19.31 5.47
CA ILE A 146 0.49 19.22 6.87
C ILE A 146 1.42 20.12 7.66
N GLN A 147 0.86 21.00 8.45
CA GLN A 147 1.62 21.87 9.35
C GLN A 147 1.37 21.44 10.79
N SER A 148 2.42 21.37 11.59
CA SER A 148 2.26 21.17 13.03
C SER A 148 1.70 22.43 13.66
N SER A 149 0.52 22.33 14.26
CA SER A 149 -0.04 23.41 15.08
C SER A 149 -0.25 22.93 16.51
N LYS A 150 0.32 23.62 17.47
CA LYS A 150 -0.04 23.41 18.88
C LYS A 150 -1.32 24.16 19.15
N TYR A 151 -2.40 23.42 19.27
CA TYR A 151 -3.66 23.95 19.78
C TYR A 151 -4.08 23.20 21.04
N SER A 152 -4.70 23.89 21.97
CA SER A 152 -5.38 23.29 23.10
C SER A 152 -6.89 23.46 22.93
N ILE A 153 -7.63 22.46 23.34
CA ILE A 153 -9.09 22.48 23.30
C ILE A 153 -9.59 22.43 24.74
N ASP A 154 -10.32 23.46 25.11
CA ASP A 154 -11.03 23.50 26.37
C ASP A 154 -12.47 23.04 26.14
N TYR A 155 -12.77 21.80 26.57
CA TYR A 155 -14.08 21.20 26.36
C TYR A 155 -15.08 21.66 27.44
N ASN A 156 -16.32 21.86 27.02
CA ASN A 156 -17.42 22.03 27.97
C ASN A 156 -17.62 20.73 28.75
N LYS A 157 -17.73 20.81 30.08
CA LYS A 157 -17.92 19.64 30.98
C LYS A 157 -19.17 18.84 30.63
N GLU A 158 -20.28 19.49 30.29
CA GLU A 158 -21.51 18.82 29.88
C GLU A 158 -21.32 18.06 28.55
N PHE A 159 -20.52 18.61 27.65
CA PHE A 159 -20.19 17.93 26.42
C PHE A 159 -19.29 16.69 26.65
N LEU A 160 -18.41 16.72 27.63
CA LEU A 160 -17.59 15.55 27.96
C LEU A 160 -18.44 14.36 28.43
N LYS A 161 -19.61 14.61 29.03
CA LYS A 161 -20.58 13.55 29.38
C LYS A 161 -21.08 12.79 28.15
N PHE A 162 -21.00 13.38 26.96
CA PHE A 162 -21.31 12.70 25.73
C PHE A 162 -20.42 11.48 25.50
N TYR A 163 -19.15 11.57 25.87
CA TYR A 163 -18.18 10.49 25.70
C TYR A 163 -18.23 9.43 26.81
N HIS A 164 -19.10 9.59 27.82
CA HIS A 164 -19.43 8.58 28.81
C HIS A 164 -20.59 7.68 28.39
N ARG A 165 -21.36 8.09 27.36
CA ARG A 165 -22.62 7.40 26.99
C ARG A 165 -22.36 5.94 26.65
N LEU A 166 -22.97 5.09 27.46
CA LEU A 166 -22.95 3.66 27.28
C LEU A 166 -24.31 3.13 27.73
N PRO A 167 -25.12 2.53 26.85
CA PRO A 167 -26.33 1.84 27.27
C PRO A 167 -25.95 0.62 28.10
N SER A 168 -25.94 0.74 29.42
CA SER A 168 -25.52 -0.33 30.34
C SER A 168 -26.38 -1.60 30.19
N SER A 169 -27.63 -1.45 29.75
CA SER A 169 -28.54 -2.55 29.44
C SER A 169 -28.04 -3.49 28.33
N LEU A 170 -27.08 -3.05 27.55
CA LEU A 170 -26.46 -3.87 26.47
C LEU A 170 -25.44 -4.89 27.00
N PHE A 171 -25.01 -4.75 28.24
CA PHE A 171 -23.94 -5.55 28.82
C PHE A 171 -24.42 -6.36 30.04
N SER A 172 -23.81 -7.55 30.21
CA SER A 172 -24.17 -8.45 31.28
C SER A 172 -23.75 -7.90 32.65
N GLN A 173 -24.46 -8.31 33.68
CA GLN A 173 -24.08 -8.00 35.05
C GLN A 173 -22.67 -8.54 35.39
N LYS A 174 -22.25 -9.64 34.74
CA LYS A 174 -20.89 -10.21 34.86
C LYS A 174 -19.82 -9.21 34.49
N LEU A 175 -19.99 -8.52 33.33
CA LEU A 175 -19.03 -7.51 32.85
C LEU A 175 -19.03 -6.29 33.77
N ILE A 176 -20.22 -5.82 34.15
CA ILE A 176 -20.36 -4.65 35.03
C ILE A 176 -19.69 -4.95 36.38
N ASN A 177 -19.95 -6.11 36.98
CA ASN A 177 -19.32 -6.51 38.25
C ASN A 177 -17.81 -6.63 38.13
N TRP A 178 -17.30 -7.22 37.04
CA TRP A 178 -15.84 -7.29 36.77
C TRP A 178 -15.21 -5.90 36.74
N SER A 179 -15.83 -4.98 36.01
CA SER A 179 -15.38 -3.58 35.88
C SER A 179 -15.38 -2.87 37.23
N ASN A 180 -16.46 -3.07 38.05
CA ASN A 180 -16.59 -2.47 39.38
C ASN A 180 -15.54 -3.00 40.36
N VAL A 181 -15.28 -4.30 40.36
CA VAL A 181 -14.22 -4.90 41.21
C VAL A 181 -12.86 -4.30 40.84
N LEU A 182 -12.54 -4.19 39.55
CA LEU A 182 -11.29 -3.57 39.09
C LEU A 182 -11.22 -2.11 39.53
N ARG A 183 -12.32 -1.36 39.39
CA ARG A 183 -12.42 0.06 39.79
C ARG A 183 -12.20 0.25 41.32
N ASN A 184 -12.81 -0.56 42.13
CA ASN A 184 -12.69 -0.48 43.58
C ASN A 184 -11.26 -0.72 44.10
N THR A 185 -10.45 -1.44 43.32
CA THR A 185 -9.02 -1.63 43.62
C THR A 185 -8.13 -0.55 43.01
N SER A 186 -8.69 0.40 42.25
CA SER A 186 -7.94 1.41 41.53
C SER A 186 -7.94 2.76 42.24
N SER A 187 -6.76 3.37 42.36
CA SER A 187 -6.57 4.67 43.05
C SER A 187 -7.00 5.88 42.20
N SER A 188 -7.05 5.73 40.88
CA SER A 188 -7.38 6.79 39.91
C SER A 188 -7.91 6.22 38.61
N ASP A 189 -8.41 7.09 37.72
CA ASP A 189 -8.81 6.68 36.38
C ASP A 189 -7.61 6.10 35.59
N ILE A 190 -6.44 6.71 35.70
CA ILE A 190 -5.23 6.24 35.06
C ILE A 190 -4.83 4.86 35.58
N ASP A 191 -4.91 4.63 36.89
CA ASP A 191 -4.64 3.32 37.50
C ASP A 191 -5.63 2.25 37.00
N TYR A 192 -6.92 2.59 36.94
CA TYR A 192 -7.92 1.70 36.37
C TYR A 192 -7.64 1.32 34.91
N LEU A 193 -7.34 2.29 34.07
CA LEU A 193 -7.01 2.09 32.65
C LEU A 193 -5.74 1.24 32.48
N ASN A 194 -4.72 1.49 33.30
CA ASN A 194 -3.49 0.69 33.29
C ASN A 194 -3.72 -0.76 33.76
N LYS A 195 -4.66 -1.00 34.67
CA LYS A 195 -5.06 -2.35 35.05
C LYS A 195 -5.79 -3.07 33.93
N ILE A 196 -6.62 -2.39 33.13
CA ILE A 196 -7.20 -2.98 31.92
C ILE A 196 -6.08 -3.37 30.94
N MET A 197 -5.10 -2.49 30.71
CA MET A 197 -3.94 -2.81 29.86
C MET A 197 -3.19 -4.04 30.38
N LYS A 198 -2.92 -4.12 31.68
CA LYS A 198 -2.30 -5.29 32.28
C LYS A 198 -3.14 -6.56 32.14
N HIS A 199 -4.47 -6.45 32.20
CA HIS A 199 -5.35 -7.60 31.99
C HIS A 199 -5.18 -8.17 30.57
N PHE A 200 -5.11 -7.34 29.56
CA PHE A 200 -4.82 -7.78 28.20
C PHE A 200 -3.38 -8.34 28.04
N ALA A 201 -2.39 -7.73 28.68
CA ALA A 201 -1.00 -8.18 28.64
C ALA A 201 -0.79 -9.56 29.29
N ASN A 202 -1.40 -9.78 30.47
CA ASN A 202 -1.18 -10.97 31.30
C ASN A 202 -2.21 -12.06 31.02
N GLY A 203 -3.33 -11.74 30.39
CA GLY A 203 -4.34 -12.69 29.98
C GLY A 203 -3.90 -13.55 28.81
N GLU A 204 -4.64 -14.61 28.54
CA GLU A 204 -4.45 -15.45 27.37
C GLU A 204 -5.15 -14.83 26.14
N TYR A 205 -4.83 -13.55 25.85
CA TYR A 205 -5.36 -12.84 24.69
C TYR A 205 -4.45 -13.01 23.49
N TYR A 206 -5.05 -13.23 22.33
CA TYR A 206 -4.34 -13.48 21.06
C TYR A 206 -4.76 -12.45 20.02
N TYR A 207 -3.77 -11.86 19.38
CA TYR A 207 -3.99 -10.99 18.22
C TYR A 207 -3.99 -11.80 16.95
N THR A 208 -5.05 -11.72 16.16
CA THR A 208 -5.22 -12.51 14.93
C THR A 208 -6.04 -11.77 13.90
N LEU A 209 -5.61 -11.88 12.62
CA LEU A 209 -6.35 -11.38 11.46
C LEU A 209 -7.57 -12.26 11.11
N SER A 210 -7.63 -13.49 11.62
CA SER A 210 -8.72 -14.41 11.38
C SER A 210 -9.38 -14.78 12.72
N PRO A 211 -10.00 -13.80 13.42
CA PRO A 211 -10.79 -14.13 14.57
C PRO A 211 -11.95 -15.03 14.12
N THR A 212 -12.35 -15.97 14.99
CA THR A 212 -13.64 -16.65 14.77
C THR A 212 -14.72 -15.59 14.78
N VAL A 213 -15.21 -15.21 13.59
CA VAL A 213 -16.17 -14.13 13.43
C VAL A 213 -17.49 -14.60 14.03
N ASP A 214 -17.76 -14.13 15.23
CA ASP A 214 -19.09 -14.23 15.79
C ASP A 214 -19.96 -13.14 15.15
N LYS A 215 -21.00 -13.58 14.42
CA LYS A 215 -21.95 -12.66 13.76
C LYS A 215 -22.73 -11.78 14.75
N THR A 216 -22.62 -12.07 16.05
CA THR A 216 -23.37 -11.39 17.12
C THR A 216 -22.76 -10.07 17.57
N ASN A 217 -21.55 -9.70 17.10
CA ASN A 217 -20.81 -8.52 17.57
C ASN A 217 -20.66 -8.48 19.11
N ASP A 218 -20.36 -9.62 19.70
CA ASP A 218 -20.34 -9.82 21.14
C ASP A 218 -18.94 -9.56 21.74
N TYR A 219 -18.75 -8.35 22.28
CA TYR A 219 -17.53 -7.95 22.98
C TYR A 219 -17.30 -8.77 24.26
N GLU A 220 -18.37 -9.23 24.93
CA GLU A 220 -18.26 -10.00 26.18
C GLU A 220 -17.75 -11.40 25.88
N LYS A 221 -18.21 -12.02 24.79
CA LYS A 221 -17.71 -13.31 24.34
C LYS A 221 -16.22 -13.23 23.99
N PHE A 222 -15.80 -12.15 23.31
CA PHE A 222 -14.38 -11.89 23.10
C PHE A 222 -13.64 -11.80 24.44
N PHE A 223 -14.15 -11.01 25.38
CA PHE A 223 -13.46 -10.70 26.61
C PHE A 223 -13.32 -11.90 27.55
N PHE A 224 -14.39 -12.68 27.71
CA PHE A 224 -14.41 -13.78 28.69
C PHE A 224 -14.05 -15.15 28.11
N GLU A 225 -14.35 -15.40 26.83
CA GLU A 225 -14.29 -16.73 26.24
C GLU A 225 -13.24 -16.87 25.17
N THR A 226 -13.44 -16.23 24.01
CA THR A 226 -12.60 -16.49 22.82
C THR A 226 -11.21 -15.90 22.94
N LYS A 227 -11.06 -14.72 23.53
CA LYS A 227 -9.82 -13.98 23.75
C LYS A 227 -8.98 -13.80 22.49
N ARG A 228 -9.58 -13.98 21.31
CA ARG A 228 -8.96 -13.87 19.99
C ARG A 228 -9.63 -12.77 19.21
N GLY A 229 -8.86 -11.78 18.77
CA GLY A 229 -9.43 -10.63 18.08
C GLY A 229 -8.38 -9.80 17.35
N TYR A 230 -8.87 -8.88 16.56
CA TYR A 230 -8.09 -7.86 15.87
C TYR A 230 -8.19 -6.51 16.60
N CYS A 231 -7.61 -5.43 16.08
CA CYS A 231 -7.52 -4.13 16.80
C CYS A 231 -8.87 -3.60 17.30
N GLU A 232 -9.97 -3.78 16.54
CA GLU A 232 -11.30 -3.31 16.92
C GLU A 232 -11.92 -4.07 18.10
N TYR A 233 -11.53 -5.33 18.33
CA TYR A 233 -11.97 -6.10 19.50
C TYR A 233 -11.40 -5.50 20.77
N TYR A 234 -10.09 -5.23 20.76
CA TYR A 234 -9.36 -4.67 21.88
C TYR A 234 -9.76 -3.23 22.16
N ALA A 235 -9.79 -2.38 21.12
CA ALA A 235 -10.15 -0.99 21.24
C ALA A 235 -11.60 -0.82 21.70
N GLY A 236 -12.53 -1.60 21.13
CA GLY A 236 -13.95 -1.56 21.50
C GLY A 236 -14.19 -1.99 22.92
N MET A 237 -13.58 -3.10 23.35
CA MET A 237 -13.72 -3.61 24.71
C MET A 237 -13.09 -2.66 25.74
N PHE A 238 -11.91 -2.12 25.47
CA PHE A 238 -11.28 -1.11 26.34
C PHE A 238 -12.18 0.11 26.51
N ALA A 239 -12.76 0.62 25.41
CA ALA A 239 -13.65 1.78 25.45
C ALA A 239 -14.95 1.49 26.23
N ILE A 240 -15.51 0.28 26.12
CA ILE A 240 -16.67 -0.16 26.92
C ILE A 240 -16.31 -0.13 28.42
N LEU A 241 -15.20 -0.77 28.81
CA LEU A 241 -14.76 -0.82 30.20
C LEU A 241 -14.51 0.57 30.80
N ALA A 242 -13.85 1.46 30.02
CA ALA A 242 -13.64 2.83 30.45
C ALA A 242 -14.97 3.57 30.67
N ARG A 243 -15.93 3.41 29.75
CA ARG A 243 -17.24 4.08 29.86
C ARG A 243 -18.12 3.51 30.96
N LEU A 244 -18.00 2.23 31.32
CA LEU A 244 -18.69 1.65 32.48
C LEU A 244 -18.31 2.38 33.77
N GLN A 245 -17.12 2.97 33.82
CA GLN A 245 -16.64 3.77 34.96
C GLN A 245 -16.71 5.27 34.72
N ASN A 246 -17.57 5.70 33.79
CA ASN A 246 -17.77 7.12 33.44
C ASN A 246 -16.49 7.85 33.01
N ILE A 247 -15.53 7.16 32.40
CA ILE A 247 -14.32 7.77 31.87
C ILE A 247 -14.57 8.16 30.41
N PRO A 248 -14.40 9.46 30.04
CA PRO A 248 -14.68 9.94 28.69
C PRO A 248 -13.74 9.29 27.68
N THR A 249 -14.31 8.57 26.72
CA THR A 249 -13.53 7.70 25.83
C THR A 249 -14.09 7.73 24.41
N ARG A 250 -13.20 7.68 23.41
CA ARG A 250 -13.54 7.54 21.99
C ARG A 250 -12.59 6.59 21.29
N ILE A 251 -13.07 5.91 20.26
CA ILE A 251 -12.23 5.07 19.41
C ILE A 251 -11.79 5.88 18.21
N VAL A 252 -10.53 5.75 17.84
CA VAL A 252 -9.92 6.35 16.66
C VAL A 252 -9.61 5.24 15.68
N ALA A 253 -10.02 5.42 14.43
CA ALA A 253 -9.57 4.59 13.32
C ALA A 253 -8.66 5.38 12.40
N GLY A 254 -7.64 4.72 11.88
CA GLY A 254 -6.65 5.32 11.04
C GLY A 254 -5.61 4.34 10.55
N TYR A 255 -4.35 4.75 10.49
CA TYR A 255 -3.24 3.95 10.02
C TYR A 255 -2.09 4.01 11.01
N LEU A 256 -1.44 2.89 11.26
CA LEU A 256 -0.33 2.76 12.20
C LEU A 256 0.93 2.28 11.49
N GLY A 257 2.05 2.96 11.74
CA GLY A 257 3.38 2.55 11.32
C GLY A 257 3.80 3.09 9.95
N GLY A 258 3.55 2.30 8.88
CA GLY A 258 4.02 2.58 7.53
C GLY A 258 5.44 2.08 7.24
N GLU A 259 5.69 1.63 6.02
CA GLU A 259 6.98 1.15 5.53
C GLU A 259 7.89 2.34 5.17
N TYR A 260 9.03 2.46 5.86
CA TYR A 260 9.97 3.55 5.61
C TYR A 260 10.85 3.27 4.39
N ASN A 261 10.92 4.25 3.48
CA ASN A 261 11.83 4.25 2.35
C ASN A 261 12.99 5.22 2.62
N ASP A 262 14.15 4.69 2.91
CA ASP A 262 15.37 5.44 3.24
C ASP A 262 15.90 6.29 2.07
N ARG A 263 15.71 5.84 0.84
CA ARG A 263 16.15 6.56 -0.38
C ARG A 263 15.36 7.83 -0.64
N GLY A 264 14.05 7.78 -0.34
CA GLY A 264 13.14 8.90 -0.56
C GLY A 264 12.80 9.68 0.69
N ASN A 265 13.22 9.21 1.87
CA ASN A 265 12.91 9.76 3.18
C ASN A 265 11.40 9.93 3.37
N PHE A 266 10.63 8.87 3.07
CA PHE A 266 9.17 8.87 3.21
C PHE A 266 8.66 7.54 3.78
N TYR A 267 7.44 7.57 4.29
CA TYR A 267 6.70 6.39 4.75
C TYR A 267 5.57 6.07 3.78
N THR A 268 5.46 4.81 3.36
CA THR A 268 4.35 4.30 2.56
C THR A 268 3.35 3.61 3.47
N PHE A 269 2.10 4.06 3.44
CA PHE A 269 0.99 3.47 4.18
C PHE A 269 0.08 2.69 3.24
N LYS A 270 -0.20 1.44 3.61
CA LYS A 270 -1.04 0.50 2.88
C LYS A 270 -2.41 0.35 3.55
N GLN A 271 -3.34 -0.29 2.86
CA GLN A 271 -4.63 -0.66 3.45
C GLN A 271 -4.47 -1.59 4.64
N SER A 272 -3.51 -2.53 4.57
CA SER A 272 -3.14 -3.44 5.65
C SER A 272 -2.61 -2.73 6.91
N ASP A 273 -2.16 -1.47 6.82
CA ASP A 273 -1.74 -0.66 7.97
C ASP A 273 -2.93 -0.01 8.71
N ALA A 274 -4.17 -0.30 8.26
CA ALA A 274 -5.36 0.20 8.93
C ALA A 274 -5.45 -0.33 10.36
N HIS A 275 -5.71 0.56 11.31
CA HIS A 275 -5.65 0.28 12.73
C HIS A 275 -6.67 1.07 13.53
N SER A 276 -7.03 0.56 14.69
CA SER A 276 -7.87 1.28 15.66
C SER A 276 -7.26 1.27 17.06
N TRP A 277 -7.39 2.41 17.74
CA TRP A 277 -6.93 2.62 19.12
C TRP A 277 -7.95 3.45 19.90
N VAL A 278 -7.68 3.66 21.15
CA VAL A 278 -8.57 4.41 22.05
C VAL A 278 -7.93 5.73 22.45
N GLU A 279 -8.73 6.77 22.59
CA GLU A 279 -8.36 7.99 23.26
C GLU A 279 -9.26 8.21 24.48
N VAL A 280 -8.64 8.50 25.60
CA VAL A 280 -9.30 8.81 26.87
C VAL A 280 -9.02 10.25 27.23
N TYR A 281 -10.05 10.99 27.68
CA TYR A 281 -9.88 12.34 28.18
C TYR A 281 -9.53 12.28 29.67
N THR A 282 -8.35 12.80 30.00
CA THR A 282 -7.79 12.76 31.36
C THR A 282 -8.02 14.07 32.12
N ASP A 283 -7.79 14.04 33.44
CA ASP A 283 -7.87 15.20 34.32
C ASP A 283 -6.94 16.35 33.91
N ASP A 284 -5.84 16.03 33.22
CA ASP A 284 -4.94 17.04 32.57
C ASP A 284 -5.60 17.77 31.39
N LYS A 285 -6.88 17.60 31.17
CA LYS A 285 -7.67 18.21 30.08
C LYS A 285 -7.13 17.92 28.68
N LYS A 286 -6.65 16.70 28.46
CA LYS A 286 -6.14 16.25 27.17
C LYS A 286 -6.62 14.84 26.83
N TRP A 287 -6.72 14.55 25.53
CA TRP A 287 -6.92 13.21 25.01
C TRP A 287 -5.60 12.44 25.04
N VAL A 288 -5.54 11.35 25.76
CA VAL A 288 -4.39 10.44 25.85
C VAL A 288 -4.71 9.16 25.11
N ARG A 289 -3.75 8.69 24.28
CA ARG A 289 -3.89 7.46 23.52
C ARG A 289 -3.60 6.25 24.39
N TYR A 290 -4.47 5.24 24.28
CA TYR A 290 -4.30 3.89 24.75
C TYR A 290 -4.48 2.93 23.57
N ASP A 291 -3.49 2.06 23.37
CA ASP A 291 -3.54 1.03 22.33
C ASP A 291 -3.35 -0.34 22.96
N PRO A 292 -4.46 -1.05 23.25
CA PRO A 292 -4.39 -2.33 23.95
C PRO A 292 -3.69 -3.43 23.14
N THR A 293 -3.56 -3.27 21.83
CA THR A 293 -2.88 -4.26 20.98
C THR A 293 -1.38 -4.29 21.19
N LEU A 294 -0.77 -3.16 21.60
CA LEU A 294 0.67 -3.05 21.82
C LEU A 294 1.16 -3.81 23.05
N VAL A 295 0.26 -4.16 23.96
CA VAL A 295 0.64 -4.89 25.20
C VAL A 295 0.45 -6.40 25.06
N ILE A 296 -0.05 -6.88 23.93
CA ILE A 296 -0.19 -8.31 23.66
C ILE A 296 1.20 -8.93 23.47
N PRO A 297 1.56 -9.98 24.23
CA PRO A 297 2.87 -10.62 24.09
C PRO A 297 3.11 -11.16 22.67
N ASN A 298 4.34 -11.04 22.15
CA ASN A 298 4.72 -11.50 20.80
C ASN A 298 4.33 -12.96 20.52
N LYS A 299 4.49 -13.84 21.53
CA LYS A 299 4.10 -15.26 21.43
C LYS A 299 2.60 -15.49 21.19
N ASN A 300 1.78 -14.50 21.50
CA ASN A 300 0.32 -14.55 21.37
C ASN A 300 -0.17 -13.87 20.08
N ILE A 301 0.73 -13.46 19.20
CA ILE A 301 0.40 -12.87 17.92
C ILE A 301 0.42 -13.97 16.88
N LEU A 302 -0.76 -14.38 16.44
CA LEU A 302 -0.94 -15.55 15.57
C LEU A 302 -0.80 -15.23 14.09
N SER A 303 -1.03 -13.98 13.70
CA SER A 303 -0.87 -13.54 12.33
C SER A 303 -0.60 -12.04 12.26
N PHE A 304 0.37 -11.67 11.44
CA PHE A 304 0.67 -10.29 11.09
C PHE A 304 0.57 -10.09 9.59
N ASN A 305 -0.09 -9.03 9.18
CA ASN A 305 0.13 -8.44 7.86
C ASN A 305 0.74 -7.03 7.95
N ASN A 306 0.87 -6.50 9.16
CA ASN A 306 1.46 -5.17 9.39
C ASN A 306 2.96 -5.32 9.69
N SER A 307 3.81 -5.04 8.69
CA SER A 307 5.23 -4.79 8.86
C SER A 307 5.51 -3.78 9.99
N SER A 308 4.56 -2.91 10.26
CA SER A 308 4.63 -1.84 11.26
C SER A 308 4.47 -2.32 12.70
N LEU A 309 3.53 -3.22 13.00
CA LEU A 309 3.42 -3.81 14.34
C LEU A 309 4.59 -4.73 14.61
N GLN A 310 5.06 -5.43 13.59
CA GLN A 310 6.25 -6.26 13.66
C GLN A 310 7.52 -5.42 13.94
N SER A 311 7.68 -4.27 13.29
CA SER A 311 8.83 -3.38 13.54
C SER A 311 8.78 -2.69 14.89
N ILE A 312 7.61 -2.35 15.42
CA ILE A 312 7.46 -1.74 16.76
C ILE A 312 7.84 -2.73 17.85
N GLN A 313 7.54 -4.00 17.66
CA GLN A 313 7.83 -5.05 18.64
C GLN A 313 9.19 -5.70 18.42
N SER A 314 9.73 -5.71 17.20
CA SER A 314 11.04 -6.29 16.84
C SER A 314 12.24 -5.38 17.15
N THR A 315 12.02 -4.15 17.61
CA THR A 315 13.12 -3.31 18.14
C THR A 315 13.85 -3.95 19.36
N GLN A 316 13.41 -5.14 19.77
CA GLN A 316 14.07 -5.96 20.80
C GLN A 316 14.67 -7.27 20.27
N MET A 317 14.65 -7.55 18.98
CA MET A 317 15.25 -8.75 18.39
C MET A 317 16.13 -8.44 17.19
N ASP A 318 17.27 -9.07 17.16
CA ASP A 318 18.41 -8.98 16.28
C ASP A 318 18.13 -8.79 14.78
N ASN A 319 18.99 -7.91 14.21
CA ASN A 319 19.11 -7.57 12.80
C ASN A 319 19.72 -8.71 11.98
N ASP A 320 18.95 -9.72 11.58
CA ASP A 320 19.39 -10.63 10.52
C ASP A 320 18.18 -11.02 9.64
N GLN A 321 17.62 -10.06 8.90
CA GLN A 321 16.83 -10.36 7.73
C GLN A 321 17.67 -10.09 6.48
N GLU A 322 18.04 -11.16 5.76
CA GLU A 322 18.48 -11.06 4.36
C GLU A 322 17.50 -10.19 3.58
N ILE A 323 17.95 -9.01 3.19
CA ILE A 323 17.17 -8.11 2.34
C ILE A 323 16.96 -8.81 1.01
N ASN A 324 15.78 -9.34 0.83
CA ASN A 324 15.41 -10.09 -0.36
C ASN A 324 15.53 -9.16 -1.58
N LYS A 325 16.18 -9.57 -2.66
CA LYS A 325 16.37 -8.77 -3.89
C LYS A 325 15.07 -8.19 -4.44
N LEU A 326 13.94 -8.88 -4.22
CA LEU A 326 12.59 -8.42 -4.55
C LEU A 326 12.15 -7.20 -3.71
N SER A 327 12.51 -7.13 -2.42
CA SER A 327 12.19 -5.99 -1.56
C SER A 327 12.96 -4.75 -1.98
N MET A 328 14.22 -4.89 -2.39
CA MET A 328 15.00 -3.77 -2.94
C MET A 328 14.39 -3.22 -4.23
N LEU A 329 13.94 -4.07 -5.15
CA LEU A 329 13.28 -3.62 -6.38
C LEU A 329 11.98 -2.87 -6.08
N LYS A 330 11.22 -3.31 -5.08
CA LYS A 330 10.01 -2.61 -4.62
C LYS A 330 10.34 -1.23 -4.05
N LEU A 331 11.36 -1.10 -3.20
CA LEU A 331 11.82 0.19 -2.67
C LEU A 331 12.23 1.17 -3.78
N TYR A 332 12.91 0.68 -4.83
CA TYR A 332 13.25 1.50 -6.00
C TYR A 332 12.03 1.92 -6.80
N TYR A 333 11.07 1.01 -6.98
CA TYR A 333 9.82 1.33 -7.68
C TYR A 333 9.01 2.38 -6.92
N ASP A 334 8.85 2.22 -5.61
CA ASP A 334 8.13 3.17 -4.75
C ASP A 334 8.82 4.54 -4.74
N TYR A 335 10.16 4.57 -4.68
CA TYR A 335 10.95 5.80 -4.82
C TYR A 335 10.73 6.47 -6.17
N PHE A 336 10.73 5.70 -7.26
CA PHE A 336 10.50 6.22 -8.60
C PHE A 336 9.08 6.77 -8.75
N ASP A 337 8.04 6.01 -8.34
CA ASP A 337 6.64 6.44 -8.41
C ASP A 337 6.40 7.71 -7.56
N TYR A 338 6.96 7.77 -6.36
CA TYR A 338 6.89 8.95 -5.50
C TYR A 338 7.57 10.16 -6.15
N THR A 339 8.79 10.00 -6.62
CA THR A 339 9.58 11.11 -7.22
C THR A 339 8.93 11.61 -8.51
N TRP A 340 8.49 10.69 -9.37
CA TRP A 340 7.76 10.98 -10.59
C TRP A 340 6.46 11.73 -10.28
N THR A 341 5.65 11.19 -9.39
CA THR A 341 4.37 11.78 -8.98
C THR A 341 4.57 13.17 -8.37
N ASN A 342 5.59 13.35 -7.51
CA ASN A 342 5.91 14.65 -6.94
C ASN A 342 6.31 15.69 -7.99
N LYS A 343 7.14 15.31 -8.94
CA LYS A 343 7.53 16.22 -10.04
C LYS A 343 6.34 16.58 -10.92
N PHE A 344 5.43 15.65 -11.20
CA PHE A 344 4.29 15.91 -12.09
C PHE A 344 3.10 16.56 -11.42
N LEU A 345 2.82 16.30 -10.14
CA LEU A 345 1.73 16.96 -9.42
C LEU A 345 2.03 18.40 -9.02
N ASP A 346 3.31 18.76 -8.85
CA ASP A 346 3.72 20.14 -8.57
C ASP A 346 3.66 21.04 -9.80
N TYR A 347 3.50 20.46 -11.00
CA TYR A 347 3.30 21.23 -12.23
C TYR A 347 1.83 21.65 -12.35
N ASP A 348 1.50 22.83 -11.87
CA ASP A 348 0.28 23.55 -12.27
C ASP A 348 0.26 23.69 -13.81
N THR A 349 -0.93 23.72 -14.41
CA THR A 349 -1.10 23.81 -15.87
C THR A 349 -0.31 24.96 -16.51
N LYS A 350 -0.15 26.09 -15.80
CA LYS A 350 0.71 27.23 -16.23
C LYS A 350 2.20 26.91 -16.20
N SER A 351 2.66 26.19 -15.17
CA SER A 351 4.06 25.77 -15.04
C SER A 351 4.43 24.70 -16.07
N ARG A 352 3.49 23.82 -16.39
CA ARG A 352 3.65 22.80 -17.44
C ARG A 352 3.84 23.41 -18.83
N ASP A 353 3.01 24.40 -19.18
CA ASP A 353 3.12 25.09 -20.46
C ASP A 353 4.41 25.92 -20.57
N ASN A 354 4.84 26.55 -19.48
CA ASN A 354 6.13 27.25 -19.42
C ASN A 354 7.31 26.30 -19.43
N PHE A 355 7.25 25.14 -18.77
CA PHE A 355 8.29 24.12 -18.81
C PHE A 355 8.44 23.54 -20.21
N LEU A 356 7.34 23.20 -20.86
CA LEU A 356 7.37 22.72 -22.26
C LEU A 356 7.91 23.80 -23.20
N LYS A 357 7.52 25.06 -23.02
CA LYS A 357 8.00 26.17 -23.84
C LYS A 357 9.47 26.53 -23.59
N THR A 358 9.96 26.50 -22.35
CA THR A 358 11.36 26.84 -22.01
C THR A 358 12.30 25.68 -22.20
N LYS A 359 11.91 24.42 -21.90
CA LYS A 359 12.78 23.25 -22.06
C LYS A 359 12.84 22.74 -23.50
N ILE A 360 11.75 22.86 -24.27
CA ILE A 360 11.79 22.54 -25.70
C ILE A 360 12.65 23.57 -26.49
N LYS A 361 12.73 24.82 -26.01
CA LYS A 361 13.56 25.85 -26.62
C LYS A 361 15.05 25.72 -26.24
N ASN A 362 15.37 25.11 -25.10
CA ASN A 362 16.74 24.85 -24.65
C ASN A 362 16.91 23.35 -24.45
N PHE A 363 17.01 22.61 -25.57
CA PHE A 363 17.13 21.14 -25.59
C PHE A 363 18.50 20.68 -25.07
N GLU A 364 18.83 20.98 -23.82
CA GLU A 364 19.84 20.25 -23.06
C GLU A 364 19.16 19.14 -22.27
N LEU A 365 18.94 18.02 -22.96
CA LEU A 365 18.66 16.76 -22.28
C LEU A 365 19.85 16.47 -21.35
N GLN A 366 19.60 16.42 -20.06
CA GLN A 366 20.62 16.05 -19.08
C GLN A 366 21.22 14.69 -19.50
N LYS A 367 22.54 14.53 -19.37
CA LYS A 367 23.27 13.30 -19.75
C LYS A 367 22.60 12.00 -19.28
N GLU A 368 21.94 12.05 -18.14
CA GLU A 368 21.21 10.91 -17.54
C GLU A 368 20.01 10.45 -18.40
N VAL A 369 19.29 11.35 -19.03
CA VAL A 369 18.17 10.99 -19.93
C VAL A 369 18.69 10.36 -21.22
N TYR A 370 19.83 10.82 -21.73
CA TYR A 370 20.49 10.17 -22.88
C TYR A 370 20.95 8.76 -22.51
N ILE A 371 21.52 8.56 -21.32
CA ILE A 371 21.94 7.24 -20.83
C ILE A 371 20.73 6.30 -20.73
N ILE A 372 19.59 6.77 -20.20
CA ILE A 372 18.36 5.98 -20.09
C ILE A 372 17.81 5.60 -21.48
N ILE A 373 17.76 6.55 -22.41
CA ILE A 373 17.29 6.30 -23.80
C ILE A 373 18.23 5.33 -24.51
N ILE A 374 19.55 5.52 -24.38
CA ILE A 374 20.54 4.64 -24.98
C ILE A 374 20.48 3.24 -24.38
N SER A 375 20.35 3.13 -23.05
CA SER A 375 20.22 1.82 -22.38
C SER A 375 18.93 1.10 -22.77
N PHE A 376 17.82 1.81 -22.93
CA PHE A 376 16.55 1.25 -23.41
C PHE A 376 16.65 0.79 -24.87
N LEU A 377 17.29 1.57 -25.74
CA LEU A 377 17.55 1.17 -27.12
C LEU A 377 18.48 -0.04 -27.21
N LEU A 378 19.49 -0.08 -26.34
CA LEU A 378 20.41 -1.22 -26.22
C LEU A 378 19.68 -2.50 -25.75
N LEU A 379 18.79 -2.38 -24.78
CA LEU A 379 17.94 -3.47 -24.30
C LEU A 379 16.98 -3.95 -25.38
N LEU A 380 16.39 -3.06 -26.16
CA LEU A 380 15.54 -3.41 -27.32
C LEU A 380 16.36 -4.13 -28.41
N LEU A 381 17.59 -3.70 -28.68
CA LEU A 381 18.50 -4.35 -29.60
C LEU A 381 18.91 -5.74 -29.11
N LEU A 382 19.24 -5.88 -27.82
CA LEU A 382 19.55 -7.17 -27.19
C LEU A 382 18.33 -8.11 -27.22
N TYR A 383 17.14 -7.59 -26.96
CA TYR A 383 15.89 -8.35 -27.06
C TYR A 383 15.63 -8.83 -28.51
N LYS A 384 15.72 -7.94 -29.50
CA LYS A 384 15.60 -8.33 -30.91
C LYS A 384 16.69 -9.33 -31.33
N PHE A 385 17.91 -9.18 -30.84
CA PHE A 385 19.01 -10.10 -31.10
C PHE A 385 18.78 -11.48 -30.45
N SER A 386 18.28 -11.52 -29.22
CA SER A 386 17.92 -12.79 -28.54
C SER A 386 16.76 -13.50 -29.24
N MET A 387 15.76 -12.76 -29.71
CA MET A 387 14.65 -13.29 -30.51
C MET A 387 15.12 -13.84 -31.86
N LEU A 388 16.06 -13.17 -32.52
CA LEU A 388 16.68 -13.66 -33.76
C LEU A 388 17.46 -14.95 -33.55
N ILE A 389 18.13 -15.11 -32.42
CA ILE A 389 18.85 -16.35 -32.05
C ILE A 389 17.87 -17.51 -31.77
N LEU A 390 16.75 -17.23 -31.07
CA LEU A 390 15.68 -18.20 -30.80
C LEU A 390 14.94 -18.62 -32.06
N GLN A 391 14.64 -17.69 -32.95
CA GLN A 391 13.97 -17.94 -34.23
C GLN A 391 14.85 -18.77 -35.21
N LYS A 392 16.15 -18.75 -35.01
CA LYS A 392 17.13 -19.49 -35.85
C LYS A 392 16.79 -20.97 -36.00
N LYS A 393 16.56 -21.67 -34.89
CA LYS A 393 16.21 -23.10 -34.87
C LYS A 393 14.82 -23.34 -35.47
N LEU A 394 13.88 -22.49 -35.19
CA LEU A 394 12.50 -22.54 -35.71
C LEU A 394 12.47 -22.28 -37.23
N PHE A 395 13.23 -21.30 -37.71
CA PHE A 395 13.30 -20.93 -39.11
C PHE A 395 13.88 -22.02 -39.99
N PHE A 396 14.98 -22.68 -39.56
CA PHE A 396 15.54 -23.79 -40.28
C PHE A 396 14.58 -25.02 -40.30
N ASN A 397 13.90 -25.31 -39.20
CA ASN A 397 12.91 -26.36 -39.14
C ASN A 397 11.71 -26.10 -40.08
N LEU A 398 11.23 -24.87 -40.13
CA LEU A 398 10.16 -24.47 -41.05
C LEU A 398 10.61 -24.57 -42.52
N PHE A 399 11.84 -24.15 -42.81
CA PHE A 399 12.44 -24.26 -44.14
C PHE A 399 12.54 -25.72 -44.60
N PHE A 400 13.07 -26.62 -43.76
CA PHE A 400 13.17 -28.06 -44.08
C PHE A 400 11.79 -28.71 -44.22
N ASN A 401 10.84 -28.39 -43.37
CA ASN A 401 9.49 -28.95 -43.47
C ASN A 401 8.80 -28.52 -44.76
N LYS A 402 9.03 -27.31 -45.23
CA LYS A 402 8.48 -26.81 -46.50
C LYS A 402 9.13 -27.45 -47.70
N ILE A 403 10.45 -27.70 -47.69
CA ILE A 403 11.14 -28.45 -48.73
C ILE A 403 10.63 -29.89 -48.74
N LYS A 404 10.48 -30.58 -47.61
CA LYS A 404 9.90 -31.91 -47.51
C LYS A 404 8.49 -31.98 -48.11
N SER A 405 7.67 -30.96 -47.89
CA SER A 405 6.32 -30.81 -48.47
C SER A 405 6.38 -30.66 -49.98
N GLN A 406 7.25 -29.82 -50.50
CA GLN A 406 7.39 -29.51 -51.93
C GLN A 406 7.84 -30.72 -52.77
N TYR A 407 8.61 -31.66 -52.14
CA TYR A 407 9.10 -32.87 -52.78
C TYR A 407 8.32 -34.15 -52.41
N ASN A 408 7.13 -33.99 -51.78
CA ASN A 408 6.25 -35.10 -51.34
C ASN A 408 6.93 -36.17 -50.44
N ILE A 409 7.87 -35.71 -49.58
CA ILE A 409 8.67 -36.56 -48.70
C ILE A 409 8.21 -36.46 -47.23
N ILE A 410 7.00 -35.99 -47.01
CA ILE A 410 6.50 -35.64 -45.66
C ILE A 410 6.45 -36.82 -44.70
N ASN A 411 6.18 -38.04 -45.21
CA ASN A 411 5.92 -39.23 -44.39
C ASN A 411 7.10 -40.17 -44.24
N LYS A 412 8.31 -39.80 -44.69
CA LYS A 412 9.50 -40.65 -44.51
C LYS A 412 10.44 -40.02 -43.47
N PRO A 413 10.93 -40.80 -42.50
CA PRO A 413 11.95 -40.35 -41.58
C PRO A 413 13.29 -40.24 -42.34
N ILE A 414 13.49 -39.16 -43.07
CA ILE A 414 14.70 -38.89 -43.84
C ILE A 414 15.60 -37.95 -43.01
N THR A 415 16.85 -38.35 -42.86
CA THR A 415 17.88 -37.50 -42.24
C THR A 415 18.21 -36.33 -43.12
N HIS A 416 18.74 -35.25 -42.51
CA HIS A 416 19.14 -34.04 -43.26
C HIS A 416 20.21 -34.35 -44.32
N GLN A 417 21.09 -35.34 -44.10
CA GLN A 417 22.09 -35.82 -45.06
C GLN A 417 21.47 -36.53 -46.26
N GLU A 418 20.46 -37.37 -46.06
CA GLU A 418 19.72 -38.02 -47.13
C GLU A 418 18.91 -37.02 -47.96
N LEU A 419 18.31 -36.03 -47.30
CA LEU A 419 17.60 -34.94 -47.99
C LEU A 419 18.56 -34.09 -48.82
N SER A 420 19.76 -33.80 -48.33
CA SER A 420 20.82 -33.09 -49.07
C SER A 420 21.28 -33.87 -50.31
N LYS A 421 21.41 -35.21 -50.22
CA LYS A 421 21.77 -36.08 -51.35
C LYS A 421 20.67 -36.14 -52.42
N ILE A 422 19.41 -36.17 -52.00
CA ILE A 422 18.25 -36.17 -52.94
C ILE A 422 18.18 -34.86 -53.70
N LEU A 423 18.41 -33.73 -53.02
CA LEU A 423 18.35 -32.39 -53.58
C LEU A 423 19.57 -32.06 -54.45
N SER A 424 20.76 -32.56 -54.09
CA SER A 424 21.97 -32.35 -54.91
C SER A 424 21.92 -33.00 -56.28
N LYS A 425 21.02 -33.99 -56.50
CA LYS A 425 20.77 -34.62 -57.81
C LYS A 425 19.77 -33.83 -58.69
N LYS A 426 19.01 -32.89 -58.12
CA LYS A 426 17.89 -32.24 -58.81
C LYS A 426 17.98 -30.71 -58.91
N GLU A 427 18.82 -30.03 -58.10
CA GLU A 427 18.84 -28.56 -58.09
C GLU A 427 20.22 -27.93 -57.81
N THR A 428 20.32 -26.67 -58.23
CA THR A 428 21.48 -25.79 -58.30
C THR A 428 22.24 -25.57 -56.99
N ASN A 429 23.51 -25.19 -57.12
CA ASN A 429 24.52 -24.90 -56.08
C ASN A 429 24.06 -24.03 -54.88
N SER A 430 22.91 -23.37 -55.00
CA SER A 430 22.40 -22.48 -53.91
C SER A 430 21.84 -23.21 -52.70
N LEU A 431 21.19 -24.36 -52.88
CA LEU A 431 20.65 -25.17 -51.74
C LEU A 431 21.77 -25.93 -51.04
N ARG A 432 22.77 -26.35 -51.75
CA ARG A 432 23.92 -27.06 -51.22
C ARG A 432 24.67 -26.22 -50.19
N GLU A 433 24.94 -24.95 -50.47
CA GLU A 433 25.60 -24.06 -49.51
C GLU A 433 24.77 -23.84 -48.23
N ILE A 434 23.45 -23.72 -48.33
CA ILE A 434 22.56 -23.59 -47.18
C ILE A 434 22.61 -24.85 -46.29
N PHE A 435 22.60 -26.02 -46.89
CA PHE A 435 22.70 -27.31 -46.18
C PHE A 435 24.06 -27.51 -45.53
N GLU A 436 25.18 -27.19 -46.21
CA GLU A 436 26.52 -27.32 -45.62
C GLU A 436 26.71 -26.44 -44.38
N VAL A 437 26.19 -25.23 -44.41
CA VAL A 437 26.28 -24.33 -43.22
C VAL A 437 25.35 -24.76 -42.11
N TYR A 438 24.17 -25.30 -42.45
CA TYR A 438 23.30 -25.89 -41.45
C TYR A 438 23.94 -27.10 -40.76
N GLU A 439 24.49 -28.04 -41.52
CA GLU A 439 25.19 -29.21 -40.97
C GLU A 439 26.37 -28.81 -40.07
N LYS A 440 27.19 -27.86 -40.51
CA LYS A 440 28.24 -27.30 -39.66
C LYS A 440 27.69 -26.69 -38.36
N SER A 441 26.56 -25.96 -38.43
CA SER A 441 25.96 -25.30 -37.26
C SER A 441 25.22 -26.28 -36.32
N ALA A 442 24.64 -27.34 -36.83
CA ALA A 442 23.81 -28.27 -36.06
C ALA A 442 24.61 -29.42 -35.40
N PHE A 443 25.68 -29.86 -36.05
CA PHE A 443 26.40 -31.06 -35.66
C PHE A 443 27.83 -30.85 -35.15
N THR A 444 28.38 -29.64 -35.25
CA THR A 444 29.73 -29.35 -34.73
C THR A 444 29.67 -28.61 -33.41
N LYS A 445 30.00 -29.25 -32.29
CA LYS A 445 29.95 -28.71 -30.90
C LYS A 445 30.69 -27.38 -30.69
N LYS A 446 31.60 -27.01 -31.58
CA LYS A 446 32.43 -25.76 -31.51
C LYS A 446 32.12 -24.73 -32.59
N TYR A 447 31.17 -24.96 -33.49
CA TYR A 447 30.89 -24.00 -34.57
C TYR A 447 29.86 -22.98 -34.16
N THR A 448 30.29 -21.73 -33.98
CA THR A 448 29.41 -20.56 -33.83
C THR A 448 29.32 -19.87 -35.19
N LEU A 449 28.11 -19.85 -35.76
CA LEU A 449 27.86 -19.11 -37.01
C LEU A 449 28.27 -17.66 -36.81
N LYS A 450 29.18 -17.18 -37.69
CA LYS A 450 29.52 -15.76 -37.67
C LYS A 450 28.32 -14.92 -38.13
N PHE A 451 28.19 -13.70 -37.62
CA PHE A 451 27.07 -12.80 -37.90
C PHE A 451 26.89 -12.55 -39.42
N SER A 452 28.00 -12.43 -40.16
CA SER A 452 28.02 -12.30 -41.61
C SER A 452 27.49 -13.49 -42.35
N GLU A 453 27.83 -14.72 -41.89
CA GLU A 453 27.36 -16.00 -42.48
C GLU A 453 25.86 -16.16 -42.26
N PHE A 454 25.35 -15.75 -41.08
CA PHE A 454 23.93 -15.75 -40.77
C PHE A 454 23.11 -14.87 -41.69
N PHE A 455 23.56 -13.62 -41.93
CA PHE A 455 22.91 -12.72 -42.89
C PHE A 455 22.98 -13.23 -44.33
N TYR A 456 24.12 -13.77 -44.74
CA TYR A 456 24.29 -14.33 -46.07
C TYR A 456 23.34 -15.49 -46.35
N ILE A 457 23.18 -16.39 -45.39
CA ILE A 457 22.29 -17.57 -45.51
C ILE A 457 20.84 -17.12 -45.54
N ASN A 458 20.42 -16.22 -44.62
CA ASN A 458 19.07 -15.71 -44.67
C ASN A 458 18.75 -15.00 -45.98
N TYR A 459 19.69 -14.22 -46.53
CA TYR A 459 19.56 -13.63 -47.84
C TYR A 459 19.38 -14.69 -48.95
N ARG A 460 20.16 -15.78 -48.93
CA ARG A 460 20.08 -16.86 -49.90
C ARG A 460 18.74 -17.64 -49.76
N ILE A 461 18.24 -17.86 -48.55
CA ILE A 461 16.95 -18.49 -48.32
C ILE A 461 15.81 -17.61 -48.83
N ILE A 462 15.84 -16.32 -48.54
CA ILE A 462 14.85 -15.35 -49.04
C ILE A 462 14.89 -15.28 -50.57
N LYS A 463 16.10 -15.22 -51.14
CA LYS A 463 16.29 -15.23 -52.59
C LYS A 463 15.74 -16.50 -53.27
N TYR A 464 15.97 -17.67 -52.67
CA TYR A 464 15.40 -18.92 -53.12
C TYR A 464 13.87 -18.92 -53.10
N TYR A 465 13.24 -18.36 -52.03
CA TYR A 465 11.79 -18.25 -51.96
C TYR A 465 11.21 -17.25 -52.96
N TYR A 466 11.93 -16.18 -53.27
CA TYR A 466 11.47 -15.16 -54.22
C TYR A 466 11.53 -15.64 -55.66
N PHE A 467 12.59 -16.35 -56.03
CA PHE A 467 12.77 -16.86 -57.40
C PHE A 467 11.91 -18.08 -57.71
N ASN A 468 11.61 -18.96 -56.75
CA ASN A 468 10.73 -20.12 -56.97
C ASN A 468 9.24 -19.81 -56.82
N ARG A 469 8.86 -18.59 -56.58
CA ARG A 469 7.45 -18.11 -56.58
C ARG A 469 7.07 -17.52 -57.94
N LEU A 470 8.01 -17.30 -58.83
CA LEU A 470 7.81 -16.68 -60.14
C LEU A 470 7.88 -17.68 -61.32
N ASN A 471 8.09 -18.94 -61.03
CA ASN A 471 7.87 -20.10 -61.90
C ASN A 471 6.92 -21.05 -61.18
#